data_d92331ca1ceb01c94359d16bee3d42f2
#
_entry.id   d92331ca1ceb01c94359d16bee3d42f2
#
_cell.length_a   1.000
_cell.length_b   1.000
_cell.length_c   1.000
_cell.angle_alpha   90.00
_cell.angle_beta   90.00
_cell.angle_gamma   90.00
#
_symmetry.space_group_name_H-M   'P 1'
#
loop_
_entity.id
_entity.type
_entity.pdbx_description
1 polymer ?
#
loop_
_entity_poly.entity_id
_entity_poly.type
_entity_poly.pdbx_seq_one_letter_code
_entity_poly.pdbx_strand_id
1 'polypeptide(L)'
;MRLTRSSERSGFPGGRRFATALAVATLAGTGLAGCADAQDTAQATAETAAAGKAADQAAIAWGKCPQPAKGASRNPHLTCGTLKVPLDYRNPGGTKIDVAVSRLSTAKPGKRRGVLLLNPGGPALGGLDTPGTMAPTLPKSVLDRYDLIGFDPRGVEHSTPQSCGLKDPTVTGIFPYPAADGSITKNVAIAKADAKQCADTVGKNLRYYNTANTARDMDRIRQALGEPKISYWGQSYGTYLGAVYRSLFPDRTDRMILEGNVDPTKVWADEVADRWGKGMADRFPDAARVAAAQNSTLELGANVAQVTHTYLALADRLDRTPAAIPGAPVSLDGALLRNMTYGMLLHNNTLPVLAEFWKAADDLSHGSTTAADTAVLKEVFADSPSSPGVPADNQATMFLALTCGDAEWPHDVDGYATRTAADREKWPLTAGMPADIWPCAFWKKPIEAPVAVTGTGRRNTLILQNRRDNATPWEGAVGLHQALGDRSVLVGVDNGGHYTYNEGSACADKATVRFLTTGHLPGKDVYCTDVKQQ
;
A
#
# COMPACT_ATOMS: atom_id res chain seq x y z
N MET A 1 -15.51 21.42 47.70
CA MET A 1 -14.41 21.78 48.61
C MET A 1 -13.35 22.48 47.78
N ARG A 2 -13.21 23.77 48.01
CA ARG A 2 -12.22 24.67 47.35
C ARG A 2 -10.85 24.46 47.98
N LEU A 3 -9.80 24.83 47.24
CA LEU A 3 -8.53 25.49 47.62
C LEU A 3 -7.40 24.94 46.73
N THR A 4 -6.46 25.65 46.23
CA THR A 4 -6.06 27.03 45.92
C THR A 4 -4.67 26.96 45.27
N ARG A 5 -4.40 27.92 44.46
CA ARG A 5 -3.13 28.19 43.74
C ARG A 5 -1.93 28.30 44.66
N SER A 6 -0.73 28.00 44.14
CA SER A 6 0.42 28.88 44.31
C SER A 6 1.40 28.78 43.16
N SER A 7 1.75 29.97 42.68
CA SER A 7 2.75 30.28 41.67
C SER A 7 4.10 30.54 42.38
N GLU A 8 5.21 30.15 41.75
CA GLU A 8 6.46 30.86 41.98
C GLU A 8 7.30 30.94 40.70
N ARG A 9 7.68 32.19 40.42
CA ARG A 9 8.65 32.62 39.40
C ARG A 9 9.99 32.85 40.08
N SER A 10 11.08 32.53 39.37
CA SER A 10 12.37 33.25 39.42
C SER A 10 13.24 32.67 38.29
N GLY A 11 13.99 33.38 37.45
CA GLY A 11 14.60 34.65 37.48
C GLY A 11 15.89 34.50 36.65
N PHE A 12 16.06 35.31 35.61
CA PHE A 12 17.30 35.44 34.80
C PHE A 12 18.45 36.05 35.63
N PRO A 13 19.76 35.92 35.24
CA PRO A 13 20.41 36.88 34.37
C PRO A 13 21.45 36.28 33.41
N GLY A 14 21.67 36.82 32.23
CA GLY A 14 22.52 37.97 31.90
C GLY A 14 23.74 37.52 31.09
N GLY A 15 23.84 37.74 29.94
CA GLY A 15 24.39 38.53 28.89
C GLY A 15 25.92 38.53 28.77
N ARG A 16 26.41 38.24 27.55
CA ARG A 16 27.65 38.88 27.04
C ARG A 16 27.69 38.84 25.52
N ARG A 17 27.64 40.04 24.94
CA ARG A 17 27.98 40.35 23.53
C ARG A 17 29.50 40.37 23.40
N PHE A 18 30.01 39.85 22.30
CA PHE A 18 31.30 40.29 21.72
C PHE A 18 31.10 40.49 20.22
N ALA A 19 31.35 41.73 19.83
CA ALA A 19 31.53 42.19 18.46
C ALA A 19 33.02 42.45 18.24
N THR A 20 33.54 42.10 17.09
CA THR A 20 34.74 42.69 16.44
C THR A 20 34.73 42.20 14.99
N ALA A 21 34.58 43.01 14.03
CA ALA A 21 35.33 44.12 13.44
C ALA A 21 35.99 43.67 12.10
N LEU A 22 35.66 44.42 11.07
CA LEU A 22 36.13 44.41 9.67
C LEU A 22 37.67 44.46 9.56
N ALA A 23 38.18 43.82 8.48
CA ALA A 23 39.35 44.30 7.78
C ALA A 23 39.17 44.22 6.26
N VAL A 24 39.14 45.34 5.62
CA VAL A 24 39.20 45.58 4.17
C VAL A 24 40.70 45.64 3.79
N ALA A 25 41.08 44.93 2.77
CA ALA A 25 42.35 45.16 2.05
C ALA A 25 42.08 45.22 0.55
N THR A 26 42.13 46.38 0.01
CA THR A 26 42.22 46.71 -1.40
C THR A 26 43.64 46.51 -1.91
N LEU A 27 43.82 45.83 -3.03
CA LEU A 27 45.00 45.96 -3.87
C LEU A 27 44.56 45.94 -5.34
N ALA A 28 44.79 47.05 -6.00
CA ALA A 28 44.62 47.22 -7.43
C ALA A 28 45.91 46.72 -8.15
N GLY A 29 45.71 46.05 -9.25
CA GLY A 29 46.78 45.64 -10.16
C GLY A 29 46.26 45.35 -11.57
N THR A 30 46.58 46.20 -12.47
CA THR A 30 46.25 46.25 -13.91
C THR A 30 46.85 45.08 -14.69
N GLY A 31 46.05 44.52 -15.63
CA GLY A 31 46.52 43.56 -16.64
C GLY A 31 45.42 43.22 -17.65
N LEU A 32 45.30 44.03 -18.69
CA LEU A 32 44.54 43.75 -19.90
C LEU A 32 45.30 42.77 -20.78
N ALA A 33 44.77 41.61 -21.09
CA ALA A 33 44.91 40.88 -22.37
C ALA A 33 44.17 39.53 -22.33
N GLY A 34 43.30 39.26 -23.31
CA GLY A 34 42.95 37.93 -23.77
C GLY A 34 41.69 37.26 -23.20
N CYS A 35 40.50 37.76 -23.46
CA CYS A 35 39.26 37.04 -23.30
C CYS A 35 38.49 36.99 -24.63
N ALA A 36 38.88 36.07 -25.52
CA ALA A 36 38.09 35.77 -26.72
C ALA A 36 37.77 34.29 -26.94
N ASP A 37 38.41 33.34 -26.22
CA ASP A 37 38.26 31.91 -26.50
C ASP A 37 37.60 31.09 -25.41
N ALA A 38 37.15 31.70 -24.29
CA ALA A 38 36.57 30.94 -23.17
C ALA A 38 35.03 30.87 -23.22
N GLN A 39 34.34 31.67 -24.05
CA GLN A 39 32.88 31.63 -24.15
C GLN A 39 32.37 30.57 -25.12
N ASP A 40 33.08 30.26 -26.20
CA ASP A 40 32.68 29.24 -27.17
C ASP A 40 32.87 27.82 -26.66
N THR A 41 33.88 27.57 -25.82
CA THR A 41 34.07 26.23 -25.19
C THR A 41 33.10 25.96 -24.07
N ALA A 42 32.65 26.98 -23.34
CA ALA A 42 31.64 26.81 -22.29
C ALA A 42 30.23 26.54 -22.86
N GLN A 43 29.93 27.15 -24.02
CA GLN A 43 28.66 26.94 -24.69
C GLN A 43 28.60 25.58 -25.41
N ALA A 44 29.69 25.14 -26.04
CA ALA A 44 29.79 23.81 -26.65
C ALA A 44 29.75 22.68 -25.61
N THR A 45 30.34 22.87 -24.42
CA THR A 45 30.25 21.89 -23.32
C THR A 45 28.88 21.89 -22.65
N ALA A 46 28.17 23.01 -22.61
CA ALA A 46 26.80 23.08 -22.10
C ALA A 46 25.79 22.45 -23.07
N GLU A 47 25.95 22.65 -24.38
CA GLU A 47 25.13 22.01 -25.40
C GLU A 47 25.37 20.50 -25.52
N THR A 48 26.62 20.04 -25.43
CA THR A 48 26.93 18.59 -25.37
C THR A 48 26.47 17.93 -24.08
N ALA A 49 26.51 18.63 -22.95
CA ALA A 49 25.95 18.13 -21.68
C ALA A 49 24.40 18.12 -21.69
N ALA A 50 23.75 19.08 -22.38
CA ALA A 50 22.30 19.09 -22.57
C ALA A 50 21.86 18.01 -23.58
N ALA A 51 22.59 17.82 -24.68
CA ALA A 51 22.36 16.75 -25.65
C ALA A 51 22.60 15.35 -25.05
N GLY A 52 23.62 15.18 -24.19
CA GLY A 52 23.85 13.93 -23.44
C GLY A 52 22.75 13.63 -22.43
N LYS A 53 22.11 14.63 -21.82
CA LYS A 53 20.94 14.46 -20.94
C LYS A 53 19.66 14.13 -21.71
N ALA A 54 19.51 14.57 -22.95
CA ALA A 54 18.35 14.24 -23.80
C ALA A 54 18.42 12.82 -24.37
N ALA A 55 19.60 12.25 -24.54
CA ALA A 55 19.78 10.90 -25.11
C ALA A 55 19.43 9.74 -24.16
N ASP A 56 19.23 9.97 -22.85
CA ASP A 56 18.90 8.94 -21.86
C ASP A 56 17.42 8.95 -21.42
N GLN A 57 16.56 9.73 -22.08
CA GLN A 57 15.11 9.68 -21.88
C GLN A 57 14.51 8.59 -22.77
N ALA A 58 14.47 7.34 -22.25
CA ALA A 58 13.74 6.27 -22.91
C ALA A 58 12.24 6.66 -23.04
N ALA A 59 11.77 6.85 -24.26
CA ALA A 59 10.35 7.08 -24.52
C ALA A 59 9.56 5.77 -24.34
N ILE A 60 8.33 5.87 -23.83
CA ILE A 60 7.40 4.74 -23.77
C ILE A 60 6.84 4.51 -25.18
N ALA A 61 7.10 3.33 -25.74
CA ALA A 61 6.47 2.90 -26.98
C ALA A 61 5.06 2.36 -26.69
N TRP A 62 4.06 3.19 -26.92
CA TRP A 62 2.67 2.86 -26.67
C TRP A 62 2.10 1.87 -27.70
N GLY A 63 1.35 0.87 -27.23
CA GLY A 63 0.72 -0.17 -28.04
C GLY A 63 -0.46 -0.83 -27.34
N LYS A 64 -0.77 -2.05 -27.75
CA LYS A 64 -1.79 -2.86 -27.10
C LYS A 64 -1.32 -3.35 -25.74
N CYS A 65 -2.25 -3.42 -24.78
CA CYS A 65 -1.96 -4.00 -23.48
C CYS A 65 -1.77 -5.54 -23.57
N PRO A 66 -0.99 -6.11 -22.64
CA PRO A 66 -0.92 -7.57 -22.48
C PRO A 66 -2.31 -8.18 -22.28
N GLN A 67 -2.46 -9.47 -22.55
CA GLN A 67 -3.71 -10.19 -22.29
C GLN A 67 -4.02 -10.18 -20.79
N PRO A 68 -5.24 -9.81 -20.36
CA PRO A 68 -5.63 -9.93 -18.96
C PRO A 68 -5.72 -11.40 -18.53
N ALA A 69 -5.83 -11.65 -17.23
CA ALA A 69 -6.11 -12.97 -16.70
C ALA A 69 -7.39 -13.55 -17.31
N LYS A 70 -7.47 -14.88 -17.40
CA LYS A 70 -8.63 -15.57 -17.97
C LYS A 70 -9.92 -15.19 -17.21
N GLY A 71 -10.92 -14.73 -17.94
CA GLY A 71 -12.20 -14.28 -17.37
C GLY A 71 -12.21 -12.80 -16.91
N ALA A 72 -11.06 -12.15 -16.81
CA ALA A 72 -11.01 -10.72 -16.55
C ALA A 72 -11.25 -9.90 -17.82
N SER A 73 -11.88 -8.74 -17.67
CA SER A 73 -12.07 -7.77 -18.75
C SER A 73 -11.17 -6.55 -18.52
N ARG A 74 -10.60 -6.02 -19.60
CA ARG A 74 -9.80 -4.81 -19.59
C ARG A 74 -10.50 -3.70 -20.36
N ASN A 75 -10.41 -2.47 -19.84
CA ASN A 75 -10.93 -1.31 -20.56
C ASN A 75 -10.31 -1.22 -21.96
N PRO A 76 -11.10 -1.23 -23.06
CA PRO A 76 -10.59 -1.29 -24.43
C PRO A 76 -9.84 -0.01 -24.87
N HIS A 77 -9.99 1.08 -24.14
CA HIS A 77 -9.30 2.35 -24.43
C HIS A 77 -7.94 2.49 -23.75
N LEU A 78 -7.53 1.48 -22.94
CA LEU A 78 -6.19 1.46 -22.39
C LEU A 78 -5.15 1.20 -23.49
N THR A 79 -4.10 2.00 -23.45
CA THR A 79 -2.86 1.73 -24.18
C THR A 79 -1.77 1.38 -23.17
N CYS A 80 -0.89 0.46 -23.53
CA CYS A 80 0.21 0.03 -22.66
C CYS A 80 1.55 0.22 -23.37
N GLY A 81 2.61 0.30 -22.57
CA GLY A 81 3.97 0.36 -23.06
C GLY A 81 4.95 -0.07 -21.98
N THR A 82 6.20 -0.18 -22.36
CA THR A 82 7.27 -0.62 -21.48
C THR A 82 8.33 0.45 -21.38
N LEU A 83 8.80 0.68 -20.15
CA LEU A 83 9.89 1.60 -19.85
C LEU A 83 11.07 0.83 -19.26
N LYS A 84 12.27 0.96 -19.86
CA LYS A 84 13.49 0.38 -19.29
C LYS A 84 14.03 1.26 -18.18
N VAL A 85 14.22 0.64 -17.00
CA VAL A 85 14.76 1.31 -15.80
C VAL A 85 15.97 0.55 -15.26
N PRO A 86 16.89 1.20 -14.53
CA PRO A 86 17.98 0.48 -13.86
C PRO A 86 17.45 -0.51 -12.81
N LEU A 87 17.98 -1.72 -12.78
CA LEU A 87 17.75 -2.62 -11.65
C LEU A 87 18.34 -2.02 -10.36
N ASP A 88 19.58 -1.53 -10.43
CA ASP A 88 20.27 -0.82 -9.34
C ASP A 88 20.48 0.65 -9.74
N TYR A 89 19.80 1.57 -9.08
CA TYR A 89 19.93 3.02 -9.33
C TYR A 89 21.29 3.62 -8.92
N ARG A 90 22.11 2.89 -8.15
CA ARG A 90 23.49 3.27 -7.85
C ARG A 90 24.45 2.90 -8.99
N ASN A 91 24.01 2.02 -9.90
CA ASN A 91 24.72 1.66 -11.12
C ASN A 91 23.77 1.77 -12.34
N PRO A 92 23.40 2.98 -12.74
CA PRO A 92 22.40 3.20 -13.79
C PRO A 92 22.82 2.72 -15.18
N GLY A 93 24.10 2.50 -15.43
CA GLY A 93 24.63 1.90 -16.65
C GLY A 93 24.57 0.36 -16.68
N GLY A 94 24.26 -0.30 -15.56
CA GLY A 94 24.22 -1.75 -15.42
C GLY A 94 22.94 -2.40 -15.97
N THR A 95 22.55 -3.52 -15.36
CA THR A 95 21.36 -4.28 -15.74
C THR A 95 20.10 -3.39 -15.74
N LYS A 96 19.30 -3.49 -16.80
CA LYS A 96 17.99 -2.86 -16.92
C LYS A 96 16.89 -3.90 -16.73
N ILE A 97 15.75 -3.44 -16.21
CA ILE A 97 14.50 -4.19 -16.15
C ILE A 97 13.42 -3.40 -16.87
N ASP A 98 12.36 -4.08 -17.25
CA ASP A 98 11.19 -3.47 -17.88
C ASP A 98 10.15 -3.15 -16.81
N VAL A 99 9.57 -1.96 -16.88
CA VAL A 99 8.39 -1.54 -16.11
C VAL A 99 7.25 -1.31 -17.09
N ALA A 100 6.17 -2.06 -16.91
CA ALA A 100 4.97 -1.94 -17.72
C ALA A 100 4.13 -0.75 -17.22
N VAL A 101 3.65 0.06 -18.17
CA VAL A 101 2.88 1.28 -17.92
C VAL A 101 1.64 1.27 -18.77
N SER A 102 0.50 1.69 -18.25
CA SER A 102 -0.74 1.88 -19.00
C SER A 102 -1.21 3.33 -18.97
N ARG A 103 -1.98 3.70 -19.97
CA ARG A 103 -2.59 5.03 -20.07
C ARG A 103 -4.02 4.94 -20.56
N LEU A 104 -4.92 5.59 -19.83
CA LEU A 104 -6.26 5.95 -20.28
C LEU A 104 -6.26 7.48 -20.51
N SER A 105 -6.16 7.88 -21.77
CA SER A 105 -6.07 9.29 -22.14
C SER A 105 -7.39 10.02 -21.90
N THR A 106 -7.30 11.28 -21.47
CA THR A 106 -8.49 12.14 -21.39
C THR A 106 -9.14 12.33 -22.77
N ALA A 107 -10.47 12.28 -22.80
CA ALA A 107 -11.23 12.59 -24.03
C ALA A 107 -11.24 14.09 -24.37
N LYS A 108 -10.65 14.97 -23.55
CA LYS A 108 -10.63 16.42 -23.71
C LYS A 108 -9.20 16.99 -23.65
N PRO A 109 -8.36 16.75 -24.67
CA PRO A 109 -6.95 17.20 -24.66
C PRO A 109 -6.78 18.69 -24.36
N GLY A 110 -7.69 19.55 -24.84
CA GLY A 110 -7.66 20.99 -24.55
C GLY A 110 -7.95 21.38 -23.09
N LYS A 111 -8.42 20.44 -22.24
CA LYS A 111 -8.63 20.64 -20.80
C LYS A 111 -7.62 19.88 -19.95
N ARG A 112 -6.74 19.11 -20.59
CA ARG A 112 -5.74 18.31 -19.91
C ARG A 112 -4.80 19.20 -19.09
N ARG A 113 -4.63 18.85 -17.82
CA ARG A 113 -3.68 19.53 -16.92
C ARG A 113 -2.41 18.71 -16.64
N GLY A 114 -2.43 17.42 -16.90
CA GLY A 114 -1.32 16.52 -16.64
C GLY A 114 -1.77 15.08 -16.45
N VAL A 115 -0.97 14.30 -15.75
CA VAL A 115 -1.25 12.90 -15.45
C VAL A 115 -1.68 12.70 -13.99
N LEU A 116 -2.52 11.68 -13.76
CA LEU A 116 -2.81 11.13 -12.45
C LEU A 116 -2.27 9.69 -12.43
N LEU A 117 -1.13 9.47 -11.77
CA LEU A 117 -0.51 8.18 -11.59
C LEU A 117 -1.21 7.44 -10.46
N LEU A 118 -1.61 6.20 -10.70
CA LEU A 118 -2.43 5.37 -9.82
C LEU A 118 -1.63 4.17 -9.32
N ASN A 119 -1.77 3.83 -8.04
CA ASN A 119 -1.21 2.61 -7.47
C ASN A 119 -2.23 1.96 -6.51
N PRO A 120 -2.65 0.71 -6.77
CA PRO A 120 -3.69 0.03 -5.98
C PRO A 120 -3.18 -0.52 -4.63
N GLY A 121 -1.88 -0.48 -4.38
CA GLY A 121 -1.29 -0.98 -3.13
C GLY A 121 -0.81 -2.41 -3.17
N GLY A 122 -1.19 -3.18 -2.19
CA GLY A 122 -0.73 -4.53 -1.90
C GLY A 122 0.14 -4.58 -0.64
N PRO A 123 1.48 -4.58 -0.69
CA PRO A 123 2.35 -4.43 -1.87
C PRO A 123 2.19 -5.53 -2.90
N ALA A 124 2.78 -5.32 -4.06
CA ALA A 124 2.84 -6.29 -5.16
C ALA A 124 1.53 -6.54 -5.93
N LEU A 125 0.56 -5.61 -5.88
CA LEU A 125 -0.54 -5.63 -6.84
C LEU A 125 -0.13 -4.98 -8.15
N GLY A 126 -0.53 -5.59 -9.28
CA GLY A 126 -0.39 -5.02 -10.61
C GLY A 126 -1.27 -3.78 -10.78
N GLY A 127 -0.75 -2.76 -11.45
CA GLY A 127 -1.44 -1.48 -11.62
C GLY A 127 -1.88 -1.16 -13.04
N LEU A 128 -1.61 -2.02 -14.03
CA LEU A 128 -1.96 -1.73 -15.43
C LEU A 128 -3.46 -1.54 -15.65
N ASP A 129 -4.32 -2.24 -14.93
CA ASP A 129 -5.76 -2.14 -15.08
C ASP A 129 -6.40 -1.04 -14.21
N THR A 130 -5.65 -0.48 -13.26
CA THR A 130 -6.16 0.53 -12.32
C THR A 130 -6.80 1.75 -13.01
N PRO A 131 -6.26 2.33 -14.11
CA PRO A 131 -6.94 3.41 -14.81
C PRO A 131 -8.33 3.01 -15.34
N GLY A 132 -8.45 1.77 -15.84
CA GLY A 132 -9.72 1.25 -16.37
C GLY A 132 -10.77 0.98 -15.29
N THR A 133 -10.35 0.51 -14.11
CA THR A 133 -11.24 0.20 -12.98
C THR A 133 -11.64 1.44 -12.19
N MET A 134 -10.75 2.43 -12.05
CA MET A 134 -11.07 3.70 -11.38
C MET A 134 -11.88 4.68 -12.24
N ALA A 135 -11.68 4.71 -13.55
CA ALA A 135 -12.37 5.68 -14.40
C ALA A 135 -13.91 5.72 -14.24
N PRO A 136 -14.63 4.59 -14.11
CA PRO A 136 -16.07 4.60 -13.88
C PRO A 136 -16.51 5.27 -12.57
N THR A 137 -15.65 5.31 -11.54
CA THR A 137 -15.97 5.95 -10.24
C THR A 137 -15.66 7.44 -10.24
N LEU A 138 -14.85 7.93 -11.20
CA LEU A 138 -14.43 9.31 -11.27
C LEU A 138 -15.42 10.18 -12.06
N PRO A 139 -15.76 11.38 -11.57
CA PRO A 139 -16.64 12.28 -12.32
C PRO A 139 -15.93 12.83 -13.57
N LYS A 140 -16.72 13.17 -14.57
CA LYS A 140 -16.26 13.75 -15.84
C LYS A 140 -15.35 14.97 -15.64
N SER A 141 -15.56 15.77 -14.59
CA SER A 141 -14.72 16.92 -14.25
C SER A 141 -13.27 16.54 -13.92
N VAL A 142 -13.00 15.33 -13.45
CA VAL A 142 -11.65 14.77 -13.23
C VAL A 142 -11.14 14.14 -14.53
N LEU A 143 -11.94 13.28 -15.18
CA LEU A 143 -11.56 12.57 -16.41
C LEU A 143 -11.22 13.53 -17.57
N ASP A 144 -11.87 14.71 -17.66
CA ASP A 144 -11.56 15.71 -18.66
C ASP A 144 -10.18 16.41 -18.44
N ARG A 145 -9.56 16.24 -17.24
CA ARG A 145 -8.34 16.94 -16.84
C ARG A 145 -7.09 16.09 -16.78
N TYR A 146 -7.22 14.79 -16.66
CA TYR A 146 -6.08 13.91 -16.45
C TYR A 146 -6.04 12.78 -17.48
N ASP A 147 -4.84 12.47 -17.96
CA ASP A 147 -4.56 11.11 -18.38
C ASP A 147 -4.36 10.27 -17.12
N LEU A 148 -5.09 9.17 -16.99
CA LEU A 148 -4.90 8.23 -15.92
C LEU A 148 -3.78 7.26 -16.31
N ILE A 149 -2.78 7.13 -15.45
CA ILE A 149 -1.60 6.29 -15.68
C ILE A 149 -1.59 5.18 -14.63
N GLY A 150 -1.52 3.93 -15.09
CA GLY A 150 -1.25 2.77 -14.26
C GLY A 150 0.17 2.25 -14.53
N PHE A 151 0.71 1.47 -13.62
CA PHE A 151 1.97 0.75 -13.83
C PHE A 151 2.03 -0.47 -12.93
N ASP A 152 2.65 -1.53 -13.42
CA ASP A 152 3.05 -2.63 -12.57
C ASP A 152 4.37 -2.24 -11.90
N PRO A 153 4.49 -2.28 -10.57
CA PRO A 153 5.76 -2.03 -9.90
C PRO A 153 6.85 -3.01 -10.37
N ARG A 154 8.12 -2.63 -10.23
CA ARG A 154 9.25 -3.50 -10.57
C ARG A 154 9.08 -4.91 -10.00
N GLY A 155 9.28 -5.93 -10.81
CA GLY A 155 9.14 -7.34 -10.44
C GLY A 155 7.71 -7.87 -10.44
N VAL A 156 6.70 -7.01 -10.49
CA VAL A 156 5.27 -7.37 -10.41
C VAL A 156 4.69 -7.54 -11.80
N GLU A 157 3.85 -8.55 -11.97
CA GLU A 157 3.05 -8.82 -13.18
C GLU A 157 3.88 -8.69 -14.46
N HIS A 158 3.61 -7.69 -15.30
CA HIS A 158 4.31 -7.50 -16.60
C HIS A 158 5.60 -6.67 -16.49
N SER A 159 6.04 -6.32 -15.27
CA SER A 159 7.26 -5.54 -15.01
C SER A 159 8.46 -6.42 -14.67
N THR A 160 8.94 -7.22 -15.63
CA THR A 160 10.01 -8.21 -15.42
C THR A 160 9.70 -9.11 -14.22
N PRO A 161 8.62 -9.91 -14.29
CA PRO A 161 8.10 -10.64 -13.14
C PRO A 161 9.16 -11.53 -12.48
N GLN A 162 9.15 -11.55 -11.15
CA GLN A 162 10.03 -12.38 -10.35
C GLN A 162 9.27 -13.57 -9.77
N SER A 163 9.98 -14.66 -9.53
CA SER A 163 9.48 -15.86 -8.86
C SER A 163 10.56 -16.43 -7.97
N CYS A 164 10.20 -16.75 -6.75
CA CYS A 164 11.03 -17.55 -5.85
C CYS A 164 10.78 -19.06 -6.06
N GLY A 165 9.72 -19.45 -6.75
CA GLY A 165 9.26 -20.84 -6.83
C GLY A 165 8.67 -21.30 -5.49
N LEU A 166 7.92 -20.42 -4.80
CA LEU A 166 7.31 -20.74 -3.50
C LEU A 166 6.34 -21.92 -3.62
N LYS A 167 6.40 -22.83 -2.67
CA LYS A 167 5.56 -24.03 -2.65
C LYS A 167 4.10 -23.72 -2.34
N ASP A 168 3.87 -22.75 -1.47
CA ASP A 168 2.55 -22.25 -1.10
C ASP A 168 2.47 -20.73 -1.28
N PRO A 169 2.11 -20.27 -2.50
CA PRO A 169 1.95 -18.85 -2.78
C PRO A 169 0.58 -18.31 -2.36
N THR A 170 -0.21 -19.07 -1.63
CA THR A 170 -1.55 -18.68 -1.17
C THR A 170 -1.49 -17.59 -0.10
N VAL A 171 -2.63 -16.98 0.19
CA VAL A 171 -2.77 -15.96 1.24
C VAL A 171 -2.36 -16.53 2.60
N THR A 172 -2.69 -17.80 2.89
CA THR A 172 -2.31 -18.47 4.14
C THR A 172 -0.83 -18.81 4.22
N GLY A 173 -0.16 -18.97 3.07
CA GLY A 173 1.29 -19.12 2.99
C GLY A 173 2.04 -17.81 3.25
N ILE A 174 1.44 -16.67 2.83
CA ILE A 174 2.02 -15.34 3.05
C ILE A 174 1.77 -14.82 4.48
N PHE A 175 0.56 -15.04 5.00
CA PHE A 175 0.14 -14.62 6.35
C PHE A 175 0.02 -15.85 7.24
N PRO A 176 1.12 -16.27 7.91
CA PRO A 176 1.14 -17.50 8.67
C PRO A 176 0.31 -17.36 9.95
N TYR A 177 -0.54 -18.35 10.21
CA TYR A 177 -1.26 -18.47 11.48
C TYR A 177 -0.55 -19.51 12.36
N PRO A 178 -0.46 -19.27 13.68
CA PRO A 178 0.04 -20.28 14.60
C PRO A 178 -0.87 -21.51 14.60
N ALA A 179 -0.34 -22.65 14.99
CA ALA A 179 -1.12 -23.86 15.17
C ALA A 179 -2.23 -23.68 16.24
N ALA A 180 -3.21 -24.60 16.29
CA ALA A 180 -4.32 -24.52 17.23
C ALA A 180 -3.86 -24.41 18.70
N ASP A 181 -2.73 -25.05 19.05
CA ASP A 181 -2.09 -24.96 20.37
C ASP A 181 -1.26 -23.67 20.60
N GLY A 182 -1.17 -22.80 19.58
CA GLY A 182 -0.37 -21.57 19.61
C GLY A 182 1.08 -21.73 19.17
N SER A 183 1.52 -22.94 18.81
CA SER A 183 2.89 -23.19 18.35
C SER A 183 3.16 -22.53 16.98
N ILE A 184 4.32 -21.89 16.84
CA ILE A 184 4.83 -21.33 15.58
C ILE A 184 5.92 -22.21 14.93
N THR A 185 6.19 -23.39 15.45
CA THR A 185 7.29 -24.26 15.01
C THR A 185 7.24 -24.56 13.51
N LYS A 186 6.04 -24.86 12.98
CA LYS A 186 5.82 -25.08 11.55
C LYS A 186 6.10 -23.80 10.74
N ASN A 187 5.64 -22.66 11.23
CA ASN A 187 5.80 -21.36 10.57
C ASN A 187 7.27 -20.92 10.52
N VAL A 188 8.04 -21.19 11.59
CA VAL A 188 9.51 -21.00 11.60
C VAL A 188 10.19 -21.80 10.49
N ALA A 189 9.81 -23.08 10.34
CA ALA A 189 10.39 -23.94 9.29
C ALA A 189 10.04 -23.45 7.87
N ILE A 190 8.78 -23.05 7.63
CA ILE A 190 8.30 -22.50 6.36
C ILE A 190 9.01 -21.17 6.07
N ALA A 191 8.98 -20.22 7.00
CA ALA A 191 9.59 -18.91 6.87
C ALA A 191 11.08 -19.00 6.49
N LYS A 192 11.82 -19.91 7.15
CA LYS A 192 13.24 -20.18 6.85
C LYS A 192 13.43 -20.80 5.46
N ALA A 193 12.55 -21.72 5.06
CA ALA A 193 12.61 -22.37 3.75
C ALA A 193 12.32 -21.37 2.62
N ASP A 194 11.30 -20.52 2.76
CA ASP A 194 10.90 -19.53 1.77
C ASP A 194 11.95 -18.42 1.62
N ALA A 195 12.50 -17.92 2.72
CA ALA A 195 13.60 -16.96 2.67
C ALA A 195 14.82 -17.53 1.93
N LYS A 196 15.19 -18.79 2.21
CA LYS A 196 16.27 -19.49 1.51
C LYS A 196 15.94 -19.69 0.03
N GLN A 197 14.72 -20.12 -0.28
CA GLN A 197 14.27 -20.35 -1.66
C GLN A 197 14.38 -19.06 -2.49
N CYS A 198 13.92 -17.94 -1.97
CA CYS A 198 14.04 -16.64 -2.62
C CYS A 198 15.50 -16.21 -2.81
N ALA A 199 16.33 -16.42 -1.79
CA ALA A 199 17.77 -16.11 -1.88
C ALA A 199 18.49 -16.95 -2.93
N ASP A 200 18.12 -18.22 -3.09
CA ASP A 200 18.73 -19.12 -4.08
C ASP A 200 18.23 -18.83 -5.51
N THR A 201 16.95 -18.52 -5.69
CA THR A 201 16.30 -18.38 -7.02
C THR A 201 16.52 -16.98 -7.62
N VAL A 202 16.13 -15.91 -6.90
CA VAL A 202 16.29 -14.52 -7.36
C VAL A 202 17.71 -14.00 -7.04
N GLY A 203 18.33 -14.54 -6.01
CA GLY A 203 19.71 -14.31 -5.65
C GLY A 203 20.00 -12.87 -5.24
N LYS A 204 21.15 -12.35 -5.69
CA LYS A 204 21.62 -10.99 -5.33
C LYS A 204 20.73 -9.86 -5.84
N ASN A 205 19.84 -10.13 -6.78
CA ASN A 205 18.97 -9.10 -7.38
C ASN A 205 17.76 -8.79 -6.48
N LEU A 206 17.39 -9.72 -5.60
CA LEU A 206 16.22 -9.60 -4.70
C LEU A 206 16.19 -8.28 -3.92
N ARG A 207 17.34 -7.82 -3.43
CA ARG A 207 17.50 -6.59 -2.66
C ARG A 207 17.21 -5.28 -3.41
N TYR A 208 17.05 -5.31 -4.74
CA TYR A 208 16.73 -4.13 -5.54
C TYR A 208 15.23 -3.93 -5.75
N TYR A 209 14.43 -4.90 -5.33
CA TYR A 209 12.98 -4.82 -5.34
C TYR A 209 12.51 -4.26 -4.00
N ASN A 210 12.53 -2.93 -3.88
CA ASN A 210 12.16 -2.18 -2.69
C ASN A 210 11.39 -0.91 -3.04
N THR A 211 10.72 -0.31 -2.07
CA THR A 211 9.88 0.88 -2.26
C THR A 211 10.66 2.09 -2.75
N ALA A 212 11.88 2.30 -2.27
CA ALA A 212 12.71 3.43 -2.71
C ALA A 212 13.04 3.36 -4.21
N ASN A 213 13.36 2.17 -4.73
CA ASN A 213 13.60 1.97 -6.15
C ASN A 213 12.32 2.04 -6.98
N THR A 214 11.19 1.57 -6.47
CA THR A 214 9.86 1.75 -7.11
C THR A 214 9.51 3.23 -7.22
N ALA A 215 9.78 4.02 -6.19
CA ALA A 215 9.59 5.48 -6.24
C ALA A 215 10.52 6.16 -7.28
N ARG A 216 11.75 5.67 -7.44
CA ARG A 216 12.65 6.13 -8.51
C ARG A 216 12.13 5.75 -9.91
N ASP A 217 11.48 4.57 -10.06
CA ASP A 217 10.79 4.19 -11.30
C ASP A 217 9.62 5.13 -11.63
N MET A 218 8.84 5.54 -10.62
CA MET A 218 7.78 6.53 -10.82
C MET A 218 8.33 7.85 -11.38
N ASP A 219 9.51 8.28 -10.94
CA ASP A 219 10.15 9.46 -11.52
C ASP A 219 10.64 9.24 -12.96
N ARG A 220 11.10 8.03 -13.30
CA ARG A 220 11.43 7.68 -14.70
C ARG A 220 10.17 7.65 -15.57
N ILE A 221 9.04 7.14 -15.06
CA ILE A 221 7.74 7.22 -15.75
C ILE A 221 7.35 8.68 -15.99
N ARG A 222 7.43 9.53 -14.96
CA ARG A 222 7.19 10.98 -15.11
C ARG A 222 8.03 11.60 -16.23
N GLN A 223 9.34 11.32 -16.25
CA GLN A 223 10.27 11.82 -17.27
C GLN A 223 9.88 11.33 -18.67
N ALA A 224 9.58 10.03 -18.81
CA ALA A 224 9.20 9.41 -20.09
C ALA A 224 7.85 9.93 -20.63
N LEU A 225 6.98 10.40 -19.73
CA LEU A 225 5.71 11.07 -20.08
C LEU A 225 5.90 12.56 -20.42
N GLY A 226 7.11 13.13 -20.25
CA GLY A 226 7.39 14.55 -20.47
C GLY A 226 6.77 15.48 -19.42
N GLU A 227 6.40 14.95 -18.25
CA GLU A 227 5.70 15.72 -17.22
C GLU A 227 6.67 16.40 -16.25
N PRO A 228 6.53 17.70 -15.97
CA PRO A 228 7.34 18.38 -14.96
C PRO A 228 7.00 17.89 -13.55
N LYS A 229 5.74 17.48 -13.31
CA LYS A 229 5.20 16.98 -12.05
C LYS A 229 4.14 15.92 -12.33
N ILE A 230 3.93 15.01 -11.36
CA ILE A 230 2.80 14.09 -11.39
C ILE A 230 1.81 14.40 -10.29
N SER A 231 0.52 14.25 -10.58
CA SER A 231 -0.48 13.96 -9.56
C SER A 231 -0.47 12.48 -9.29
N TYR A 232 -0.80 12.07 -8.08
CA TYR A 232 -0.73 10.69 -7.63
C TYR A 232 -1.93 10.32 -6.76
N TRP A 233 -2.41 9.10 -6.92
CA TRP A 233 -3.38 8.49 -6.00
C TRP A 233 -2.89 7.10 -5.65
N GLY A 234 -2.50 6.92 -4.40
CA GLY A 234 -2.07 5.66 -3.85
C GLY A 234 -3.04 5.16 -2.80
N GLN A 235 -3.36 3.89 -2.89
CA GLN A 235 -4.23 3.19 -1.94
C GLN A 235 -3.40 2.19 -1.13
N SER A 236 -3.70 2.01 0.17
CA SER A 236 -3.03 1.01 1.00
C SER A 236 -1.50 1.21 1.03
N TYR A 237 -0.71 0.18 0.72
CA TYR A 237 0.74 0.30 0.48
C TYR A 237 1.10 1.47 -0.45
N GLY A 238 0.25 1.76 -1.43
CA GLY A 238 0.46 2.89 -2.34
C GLY A 238 0.57 4.23 -1.63
N THR A 239 0.07 4.35 -0.40
CA THR A 239 0.22 5.56 0.43
C THR A 239 1.66 5.71 0.93
N TYR A 240 2.27 4.62 1.37
CA TYR A 240 3.69 4.59 1.73
C TYR A 240 4.58 4.86 0.51
N LEU A 241 4.33 4.20 -0.63
CA LEU A 241 5.03 4.46 -1.88
C LEU A 241 4.93 5.94 -2.31
N GLY A 242 3.72 6.52 -2.23
CA GLY A 242 3.50 7.94 -2.55
C GLY A 242 4.23 8.88 -1.59
N ALA A 243 4.25 8.58 -0.31
CA ALA A 243 4.98 9.34 0.71
C ALA A 243 6.50 9.27 0.49
N VAL A 244 7.03 8.10 0.15
CA VAL A 244 8.45 7.90 -0.22
C VAL A 244 8.78 8.68 -1.51
N TYR A 245 7.94 8.59 -2.55
CA TYR A 245 8.14 9.36 -3.78
C TYR A 245 8.18 10.87 -3.51
N ARG A 246 7.22 11.37 -2.73
CA ARG A 246 7.15 12.77 -2.34
C ARG A 246 8.40 13.22 -1.58
N SER A 247 8.93 12.38 -0.69
CA SER A 247 10.13 12.69 0.12
C SER A 247 11.39 12.70 -0.72
N LEU A 248 11.52 11.77 -1.69
CA LEU A 248 12.66 11.74 -2.62
C LEU A 248 12.60 12.86 -3.68
N PHE A 249 11.40 13.27 -4.08
CA PHE A 249 11.17 14.20 -5.20
C PHE A 249 10.13 15.28 -4.85
N PRO A 250 10.33 16.11 -3.82
CA PRO A 250 9.32 17.03 -3.31
C PRO A 250 8.85 18.06 -4.35
N ASP A 251 9.72 18.47 -5.26
CA ASP A 251 9.39 19.44 -6.31
C ASP A 251 8.72 18.84 -7.55
N ARG A 252 8.62 17.50 -7.62
CA ARG A 252 8.06 16.75 -8.75
C ARG A 252 6.64 16.24 -8.49
N THR A 253 6.03 16.63 -7.38
CA THR A 253 4.65 16.29 -7.01
C THR A 253 3.70 17.45 -7.28
N ASP A 254 2.48 17.14 -7.76
CA ASP A 254 1.41 18.12 -7.91
C ASP A 254 0.29 17.86 -6.88
N ARG A 255 -0.68 17.00 -7.14
CA ARG A 255 -1.78 16.68 -6.22
C ARG A 255 -1.65 15.23 -5.77
N MET A 256 -1.47 15.03 -4.48
CA MET A 256 -1.27 13.71 -3.88
C MET A 256 -2.53 13.32 -3.11
N ILE A 257 -3.14 12.17 -3.44
CA ILE A 257 -4.19 11.54 -2.66
C ILE A 257 -3.62 10.24 -2.09
N LEU A 258 -3.72 10.09 -0.77
CA LEU A 258 -3.26 8.93 -0.03
C LEU A 258 -4.46 8.37 0.74
N GLU A 259 -4.88 7.16 0.41
CA GLU A 259 -6.14 6.56 0.85
C GLU A 259 -5.90 5.19 1.49
N GLY A 260 -6.42 4.98 2.72
CA GLY A 260 -6.15 3.77 3.48
C GLY A 260 -4.66 3.69 3.86
N ASN A 261 -4.26 4.39 4.92
CA ASN A 261 -2.89 4.89 5.05
C ASN A 261 -2.01 4.06 5.98
N VAL A 262 -0.81 3.75 5.50
CA VAL A 262 0.29 3.17 6.29
C VAL A 262 1.05 4.26 7.03
N ASP A 263 1.42 4.01 8.29
CA ASP A 263 2.31 4.88 9.06
C ASP A 263 3.76 4.72 8.55
N PRO A 264 4.35 5.76 7.96
CA PRO A 264 5.69 5.64 7.39
C PRO A 264 6.81 5.57 8.44
N THR A 265 6.48 5.72 9.72
CA THR A 265 7.45 5.58 10.83
C THR A 265 7.52 4.16 11.37
N LYS A 266 6.56 3.30 10.98
CA LYS A 266 6.44 1.90 11.40
C LYS A 266 6.48 0.97 10.20
N VAL A 267 7.63 0.94 9.50
CA VAL A 267 7.75 0.20 8.26
C VAL A 267 7.81 -1.29 8.54
N TRP A 268 6.76 -1.94 8.19
CA TRP A 268 6.33 -3.33 8.10
C TRP A 268 6.19 -4.06 9.43
N ALA A 269 7.25 -4.52 10.09
CA ALA A 269 7.14 -5.40 11.25
C ALA A 269 6.25 -4.79 12.36
N ASP A 270 6.49 -3.53 12.70
CA ASP A 270 5.74 -2.82 13.75
C ASP A 270 4.33 -2.44 13.29
N GLU A 271 4.15 -2.10 12.00
CA GLU A 271 2.82 -1.77 11.44
C GLU A 271 1.89 -2.99 11.51
N VAL A 272 2.37 -4.15 11.07
CA VAL A 272 1.59 -5.40 11.07
C VAL A 272 1.30 -5.85 12.50
N ALA A 273 2.35 -5.98 13.33
CA ALA A 273 2.22 -6.54 14.68
C ALA A 273 1.38 -5.66 15.62
N ASP A 274 1.51 -4.32 15.53
CA ASP A 274 0.83 -3.41 16.47
C ASP A 274 -0.63 -3.13 16.10
N ARG A 275 -1.01 -3.24 14.81
CA ARG A 275 -2.22 -2.59 14.30
C ARG A 275 -3.25 -3.50 13.66
N TRP A 276 -2.85 -4.58 13.00
CA TRP A 276 -3.83 -5.41 12.27
C TRP A 276 -4.83 -6.10 13.20
N GLY A 277 -4.40 -6.57 14.37
CA GLY A 277 -5.31 -7.12 15.37
C GLY A 277 -6.38 -6.12 15.83
N LYS A 278 -5.95 -4.87 16.06
CA LYS A 278 -6.87 -3.76 16.40
C LYS A 278 -7.81 -3.43 15.24
N GLY A 279 -7.29 -3.34 14.02
CA GLY A 279 -8.11 -3.06 12.83
C GLY A 279 -9.22 -4.09 12.65
N MET A 280 -8.92 -5.37 12.84
CA MET A 280 -9.91 -6.44 12.83
C MET A 280 -10.94 -6.27 13.96
N ALA A 281 -10.51 -5.94 15.17
CA ALA A 281 -11.41 -5.73 16.31
C ALA A 281 -12.34 -4.52 16.11
N ASP A 282 -11.86 -3.45 15.49
CA ASP A 282 -12.64 -2.24 15.19
C ASP A 282 -13.67 -2.50 14.07
N ARG A 283 -13.34 -3.34 13.07
CA ARG A 283 -14.15 -3.54 11.87
C ARG A 283 -15.12 -4.72 11.96
N PHE A 284 -14.74 -5.81 12.60
CA PHE A 284 -15.54 -7.04 12.69
C PHE A 284 -16.98 -6.80 13.20
N PRO A 285 -17.22 -5.91 14.18
CA PRO A 285 -18.58 -5.59 14.63
C PRO A 285 -19.53 -5.10 13.55
N ASP A 286 -19.02 -4.47 12.46
CA ASP A 286 -19.87 -4.03 11.35
C ASP A 286 -20.48 -5.24 10.63
N ALA A 287 -19.68 -6.27 10.32
CA ALA A 287 -20.17 -7.51 9.72
C ALA A 287 -21.04 -8.32 10.68
N ALA A 288 -20.67 -8.35 11.96
CA ALA A 288 -21.46 -9.05 12.98
C ALA A 288 -22.86 -8.43 13.15
N ARG A 289 -23.01 -7.10 12.99
CA ARG A 289 -24.34 -6.45 12.95
C ARG A 289 -25.17 -6.90 11.75
N VAL A 290 -24.55 -6.99 10.57
CA VAL A 290 -25.21 -7.48 9.35
C VAL A 290 -25.68 -8.92 9.52
N ALA A 291 -24.84 -9.79 10.08
CA ALA A 291 -25.21 -11.17 10.38
C ALA A 291 -26.35 -11.26 11.43
N ALA A 292 -26.27 -10.48 12.51
CA ALA A 292 -27.28 -10.45 13.56
C ALA A 292 -28.65 -9.96 13.06
N ALA A 293 -28.67 -8.99 12.14
CA ALA A 293 -29.91 -8.52 11.50
C ALA A 293 -30.62 -9.61 10.67
N GLN A 294 -29.88 -10.63 10.24
CA GLN A 294 -30.37 -11.78 9.45
C GLN A 294 -30.42 -13.08 10.29
N ASN A 295 -30.44 -12.98 11.62
CA ASN A 295 -30.35 -14.15 12.51
C ASN A 295 -31.47 -15.17 12.31
N SER A 296 -32.68 -14.75 11.86
CA SER A 296 -33.77 -15.68 11.57
C SER A 296 -33.45 -16.67 10.43
N THR A 297 -32.49 -16.34 9.58
CA THR A 297 -32.06 -17.17 8.44
C THR A 297 -30.67 -17.75 8.65
N LEU A 298 -29.74 -16.97 9.19
CA LEU A 298 -28.35 -17.37 9.32
C LEU A 298 -28.04 -18.10 10.63
N GLU A 299 -28.85 -17.90 11.67
CA GLU A 299 -28.71 -18.57 12.99
C GLU A 299 -27.35 -18.41 13.66
N LEU A 300 -26.61 -17.31 13.31
CA LEU A 300 -25.28 -17.02 13.83
C LEU A 300 -25.29 -16.28 15.17
N GLY A 301 -26.45 -15.73 15.57
CA GLY A 301 -26.63 -14.98 16.81
C GLY A 301 -27.45 -13.71 16.62
N ALA A 302 -28.23 -13.32 17.62
CA ALA A 302 -29.17 -12.20 17.57
C ALA A 302 -28.52 -10.83 17.84
N ASN A 303 -27.22 -10.80 18.16
CA ASN A 303 -26.46 -9.58 18.41
C ASN A 303 -24.96 -9.81 18.15
N VAL A 304 -24.20 -8.71 18.12
CA VAL A 304 -22.76 -8.72 17.82
C VAL A 304 -21.98 -9.68 18.73
N ALA A 305 -22.26 -9.72 20.02
CA ALA A 305 -21.54 -10.57 20.96
C ALA A 305 -21.77 -12.07 20.67
N GLN A 306 -23.02 -12.45 20.37
CA GLN A 306 -23.37 -13.83 20.01
C GLN A 306 -22.73 -14.24 18.68
N VAL A 307 -22.82 -13.38 17.63
CA VAL A 307 -22.16 -13.64 16.34
C VAL A 307 -20.65 -13.78 16.51
N THR A 308 -20.03 -12.92 17.30
CA THR A 308 -18.59 -13.01 17.58
C THR A 308 -18.23 -14.32 18.27
N HIS A 309 -19.03 -14.75 19.24
CA HIS A 309 -18.82 -16.03 19.94
C HIS A 309 -18.95 -17.22 18.97
N THR A 310 -19.99 -17.25 18.14
CA THR A 310 -20.22 -18.29 17.13
C THR A 310 -19.04 -18.33 16.13
N TYR A 311 -18.59 -17.18 15.64
CA TYR A 311 -17.45 -17.09 14.73
C TYR A 311 -16.15 -17.62 15.35
N LEU A 312 -15.84 -17.25 16.59
CA LEU A 312 -14.63 -17.73 17.26
C LEU A 312 -14.70 -19.24 17.54
N ALA A 313 -15.88 -19.77 17.92
CA ALA A 313 -16.08 -21.19 18.09
C ALA A 313 -15.95 -21.97 16.76
N LEU A 314 -16.48 -21.41 15.66
CA LEU A 314 -16.29 -21.96 14.31
C LEU A 314 -14.82 -21.99 13.92
N ALA A 315 -14.10 -20.88 14.09
CA ALA A 315 -12.68 -20.79 13.77
C ALA A 315 -11.85 -21.82 14.56
N ASP A 316 -12.10 -21.94 15.85
CA ASP A 316 -11.43 -22.91 16.72
C ASP A 316 -11.78 -24.37 16.36
N ARG A 317 -13.00 -24.67 15.93
CA ARG A 317 -13.39 -25.98 15.41
C ARG A 317 -12.65 -26.33 14.12
N LEU A 318 -12.57 -25.38 13.19
CA LEU A 318 -11.86 -25.54 11.91
C LEU A 318 -10.35 -25.62 12.09
N ASP A 319 -9.76 -24.96 13.08
CA ASP A 319 -8.34 -25.12 13.44
C ASP A 319 -8.02 -26.55 13.87
N ARG A 320 -8.96 -27.24 14.55
CA ARG A 320 -8.80 -28.63 14.98
C ARG A 320 -9.17 -29.65 13.92
N THR A 321 -10.20 -29.35 13.13
CA THR A 321 -10.76 -30.28 12.15
C THR A 321 -11.13 -29.52 10.87
N PRO A 322 -10.17 -29.36 9.95
CA PRO A 322 -10.44 -28.73 8.66
C PRO A 322 -11.51 -29.48 7.87
N ALA A 323 -12.41 -28.76 7.20
CA ALA A 323 -13.51 -29.30 6.43
C ALA A 323 -13.24 -29.20 4.93
N ALA A 324 -13.46 -30.28 4.15
CA ALA A 324 -13.27 -30.28 2.70
C ALA A 324 -14.30 -29.39 2.01
N ILE A 325 -13.85 -28.44 1.20
CA ILE A 325 -14.74 -27.53 0.45
C ILE A 325 -15.27 -28.26 -0.80
N PRO A 326 -16.59 -28.33 -1.01
CA PRO A 326 -17.15 -29.02 -2.18
C PRO A 326 -16.66 -28.44 -3.50
N GLY A 327 -15.91 -29.24 -4.26
CA GLY A 327 -15.39 -28.86 -5.59
C GLY A 327 -14.14 -28.01 -5.59
N ALA A 328 -13.52 -27.73 -4.43
CA ALA A 328 -12.23 -27.07 -4.35
C ALA A 328 -11.12 -28.04 -3.90
N PRO A 329 -9.85 -27.85 -4.34
CA PRO A 329 -8.73 -28.71 -3.95
C PRO A 329 -8.20 -28.44 -2.55
N VAL A 330 -8.79 -27.49 -1.82
CA VAL A 330 -8.36 -27.05 -0.50
C VAL A 330 -9.42 -27.36 0.57
N SER A 331 -9.01 -27.51 1.81
CA SER A 331 -9.92 -27.60 2.96
C SER A 331 -10.03 -26.24 3.63
N LEU A 332 -11.21 -25.93 4.16
CA LEU A 332 -11.45 -24.78 5.02
C LEU A 332 -10.91 -25.11 6.40
N ASP A 333 -9.87 -24.43 6.81
CA ASP A 333 -9.35 -24.39 8.18
C ASP A 333 -9.60 -23.01 8.82
N GLY A 334 -9.27 -22.85 10.09
CA GLY A 334 -9.46 -21.56 10.75
C GLY A 334 -8.58 -20.44 10.21
N ALA A 335 -7.41 -20.75 9.66
CA ALA A 335 -6.54 -19.79 9.00
C ALA A 335 -7.20 -19.22 7.72
N LEU A 336 -7.72 -20.09 6.87
CA LEU A 336 -8.42 -19.71 5.64
C LEU A 336 -9.72 -18.95 5.96
N LEU A 337 -10.50 -19.40 6.96
CA LEU A 337 -11.69 -18.67 7.44
C LEU A 337 -11.35 -17.22 7.83
N ARG A 338 -10.29 -17.02 8.63
CA ARG A 338 -9.87 -15.70 9.09
C ARG A 338 -9.36 -14.82 7.93
N ASN A 339 -8.60 -15.39 6.99
CA ASN A 339 -8.12 -14.67 5.81
C ASN A 339 -9.26 -14.23 4.90
N MET A 340 -10.24 -15.10 4.63
CA MET A 340 -11.42 -14.74 3.84
C MET A 340 -12.24 -13.65 4.54
N THR A 341 -12.43 -13.78 5.85
CA THR A 341 -13.09 -12.75 6.66
C THR A 341 -12.35 -11.41 6.56
N TYR A 342 -11.02 -11.40 6.72
CA TYR A 342 -10.20 -10.18 6.58
C TYR A 342 -10.40 -9.52 5.20
N GLY A 343 -10.31 -10.30 4.12
CA GLY A 343 -10.47 -9.81 2.75
C GLY A 343 -11.85 -9.21 2.49
N MET A 344 -12.92 -9.87 2.96
CA MET A 344 -14.28 -9.38 2.76
C MET A 344 -14.64 -8.20 3.67
N LEU A 345 -13.92 -7.96 4.76
CA LEU A 345 -14.07 -6.77 5.59
C LEU A 345 -13.51 -5.48 4.96
N LEU A 346 -12.74 -5.58 3.85
CA LEU A 346 -12.20 -4.42 3.14
C LEU A 346 -13.30 -3.52 2.52
N HIS A 347 -14.48 -4.08 2.23
CA HIS A 347 -15.58 -3.37 1.59
C HIS A 347 -16.90 -3.49 2.36
N ASN A 348 -17.75 -2.50 2.26
CA ASN A 348 -19.09 -2.55 2.89
C ASN A 348 -20.06 -3.44 2.11
N ASN A 349 -19.96 -3.45 0.78
CA ASN A 349 -20.85 -4.24 -0.09
C ASN A 349 -20.63 -5.75 -0.01
N THR A 350 -19.53 -6.22 0.57
CA THR A 350 -19.25 -7.64 0.78
C THR A 350 -19.75 -8.19 2.11
N LEU A 351 -20.20 -7.34 3.05
CA LEU A 351 -20.61 -7.77 4.39
C LEU A 351 -21.81 -8.74 4.38
N PRO A 352 -22.83 -8.59 3.51
CA PRO A 352 -23.92 -9.59 3.43
C PRO A 352 -23.41 -10.97 3.02
N VAL A 353 -22.58 -11.04 1.97
CA VAL A 353 -21.98 -12.31 1.50
C VAL A 353 -21.03 -12.90 2.54
N LEU A 354 -20.33 -12.06 3.31
CA LEU A 354 -19.49 -12.51 4.43
C LEU A 354 -20.33 -13.20 5.52
N ALA A 355 -21.50 -12.66 5.85
CA ALA A 355 -22.41 -13.29 6.82
C ALA A 355 -22.93 -14.65 6.32
N GLU A 356 -23.30 -14.74 5.04
CA GLU A 356 -23.69 -15.99 4.39
C GLU A 356 -22.51 -16.99 4.33
N PHE A 357 -21.30 -16.52 4.08
CA PHE A 357 -20.09 -17.36 4.12
C PHE A 357 -19.84 -17.94 5.51
N TRP A 358 -20.01 -17.15 6.58
CA TRP A 358 -19.89 -17.68 7.95
C TRP A 358 -20.91 -18.79 8.25
N LYS A 359 -22.16 -18.60 7.78
CA LYS A 359 -23.18 -19.66 7.91
C LYS A 359 -22.80 -20.92 7.12
N ALA A 360 -22.42 -20.76 5.87
CA ALA A 360 -22.02 -21.89 5.03
C ALA A 360 -20.78 -22.63 5.59
N ALA A 361 -19.83 -21.89 6.17
CA ALA A 361 -18.67 -22.46 6.84
C ALA A 361 -19.05 -23.21 8.14
N ASP A 362 -19.99 -22.70 8.91
CA ASP A 362 -20.49 -23.36 10.11
C ASP A 362 -21.21 -24.67 9.77
N ASP A 363 -22.11 -24.65 8.80
CA ASP A 363 -22.80 -25.86 8.31
C ASP A 363 -21.82 -26.87 7.71
N LEU A 364 -20.84 -26.42 6.94
CA LEU A 364 -19.78 -27.28 6.40
C LEU A 364 -19.03 -27.99 7.53
N SER A 365 -18.68 -27.27 8.59
CA SER A 365 -17.97 -27.80 9.74
C SER A 365 -18.76 -28.83 10.56
N HIS A 366 -20.09 -28.81 10.42
CA HIS A 366 -21.00 -29.79 11.02
C HIS A 366 -21.43 -30.92 10.08
N GLY A 367 -21.02 -30.86 8.80
CA GLY A 367 -21.44 -31.84 7.78
C GLY A 367 -22.89 -31.70 7.33
N SER A 368 -23.50 -30.52 7.53
CA SER A 368 -24.92 -30.22 7.25
C SER A 368 -25.12 -29.27 6.04
N THR A 369 -24.14 -29.20 5.12
CA THR A 369 -24.11 -28.26 4.00
C THR A 369 -25.33 -28.40 3.08
N THR A 370 -26.00 -27.31 2.81
CA THR A 370 -27.11 -27.20 1.84
C THR A 370 -26.63 -26.87 0.44
N ALA A 371 -27.55 -26.88 -0.53
CA ALA A 371 -27.24 -26.41 -1.90
C ALA A 371 -26.90 -24.90 -1.93
N ALA A 372 -27.53 -24.08 -1.05
CA ALA A 372 -27.25 -22.65 -0.92
C ALA A 372 -25.83 -22.42 -0.37
N ASP A 373 -25.45 -23.12 0.69
CA ASP A 373 -24.09 -23.05 1.26
C ASP A 373 -23.02 -23.44 0.24
N THR A 374 -23.29 -24.51 -0.53
CA THR A 374 -22.40 -24.95 -1.61
C THR A 374 -22.23 -23.85 -2.67
N ALA A 375 -23.28 -23.11 -3.00
CA ALA A 375 -23.21 -22.00 -3.97
C ALA A 375 -22.35 -20.84 -3.43
N VAL A 376 -22.55 -20.43 -2.17
CA VAL A 376 -21.74 -19.41 -1.50
C VAL A 376 -20.26 -19.82 -1.45
N LEU A 377 -19.97 -21.06 -1.02
CA LEU A 377 -18.60 -21.58 -0.97
C LEU A 377 -17.93 -21.58 -2.36
N LYS A 378 -18.64 -21.98 -3.41
CA LYS A 378 -18.13 -21.94 -4.79
C LYS A 378 -17.84 -20.52 -5.27
N GLU A 379 -18.65 -19.55 -4.90
CA GLU A 379 -18.44 -18.15 -5.25
C GLU A 379 -17.22 -17.58 -4.52
N VAL A 380 -17.13 -17.80 -3.21
CA VAL A 380 -16.05 -17.32 -2.35
C VAL A 380 -14.68 -17.92 -2.71
N PHE A 381 -14.66 -19.19 -3.13
CA PHE A 381 -13.44 -19.92 -3.51
C PHE A 381 -13.29 -20.07 -5.03
N ALA A 382 -13.93 -19.22 -5.81
CA ALA A 382 -13.73 -19.22 -7.27
C ALA A 382 -12.28 -18.90 -7.62
N ASP A 383 -11.73 -19.65 -8.58
CA ASP A 383 -10.36 -19.47 -9.06
C ASP A 383 -10.12 -18.05 -9.59
N SER A 384 -9.05 -17.44 -9.15
CA SER A 384 -8.52 -16.19 -9.71
C SER A 384 -7.25 -16.49 -10.51
N PRO A 385 -7.35 -16.77 -11.81
CA PRO A 385 -6.21 -17.17 -12.61
C PRO A 385 -5.21 -16.03 -12.76
N SER A 386 -3.91 -16.36 -12.75
CA SER A 386 -2.84 -15.41 -13.03
C SER A 386 -2.89 -14.89 -14.46
N SER A 387 -2.34 -13.71 -14.69
CA SER A 387 -2.14 -13.17 -16.04
C SER A 387 -1.21 -14.07 -16.86
N PRO A 388 -1.45 -14.23 -18.18
CA PRO A 388 -0.60 -15.05 -19.03
C PRO A 388 0.88 -14.61 -18.99
N GLY A 389 1.78 -15.56 -18.78
CA GLY A 389 3.23 -15.31 -18.69
C GLY A 389 3.72 -14.80 -17.35
N VAL A 390 2.85 -14.65 -16.36
CA VAL A 390 3.19 -14.26 -14.98
C VAL A 390 3.30 -15.52 -14.12
N PRO A 391 4.40 -15.75 -13.39
CA PRO A 391 4.53 -16.87 -12.47
C PRO A 391 3.44 -16.86 -11.40
N ALA A 392 2.92 -18.04 -11.05
CA ALA A 392 1.83 -18.16 -10.09
C ALA A 392 2.17 -17.62 -8.69
N ASP A 393 3.44 -17.68 -8.31
CA ASP A 393 3.94 -17.15 -7.03
C ASP A 393 4.44 -15.70 -7.11
N ASN A 394 4.26 -15.00 -8.25
CA ASN A 394 4.80 -13.66 -8.46
C ASN A 394 4.34 -12.66 -7.38
N GLN A 395 3.05 -12.63 -7.09
CA GLN A 395 2.50 -11.72 -6.07
C GLN A 395 3.09 -12.01 -4.68
N ALA A 396 3.15 -13.28 -4.28
CA ALA A 396 3.73 -13.70 -3.01
C ALA A 396 5.23 -13.38 -2.93
N THR A 397 5.97 -13.72 -4.01
CA THR A 397 7.40 -13.39 -4.13
C THR A 397 7.65 -11.89 -3.96
N MET A 398 6.89 -11.06 -4.67
CA MET A 398 7.10 -9.62 -4.65
C MET A 398 6.59 -8.96 -3.38
N PHE A 399 5.54 -9.51 -2.76
CA PHE A 399 5.10 -9.11 -1.43
C PHE A 399 6.24 -9.28 -0.40
N LEU A 400 6.85 -10.46 -0.37
CA LEU A 400 8.00 -10.75 0.51
C LEU A 400 9.22 -9.89 0.16
N ALA A 401 9.55 -9.72 -1.13
CA ALA A 401 10.69 -8.93 -1.56
C ALA A 401 10.59 -7.47 -1.08
N LEU A 402 9.40 -6.87 -1.18
CA LEU A 402 9.12 -5.49 -0.75
C LEU A 402 9.11 -5.39 0.78
N THR A 403 8.31 -6.20 1.46
CA THR A 403 8.16 -6.11 2.92
C THR A 403 9.45 -6.46 3.68
N CYS A 404 10.20 -7.46 3.22
CA CYS A 404 11.48 -7.84 3.82
C CYS A 404 12.66 -7.00 3.32
N GLY A 405 12.55 -6.38 2.15
CA GLY A 405 13.60 -5.58 1.53
C GLY A 405 13.59 -4.10 1.90
N ASP A 406 12.48 -3.57 2.42
CA ASP A 406 12.35 -2.16 2.80
C ASP A 406 12.91 -1.86 4.19
N ALA A 407 12.77 -2.78 5.14
CA ALA A 407 13.20 -2.60 6.52
C ALA A 407 13.79 -3.89 7.11
N GLU A 408 14.60 -3.75 8.14
CA GLU A 408 15.12 -4.87 8.91
C GLU A 408 14.04 -5.38 9.86
N TRP A 409 13.81 -6.69 9.86
CA TRP A 409 12.88 -7.37 10.75
C TRP A 409 13.63 -8.01 11.93
N PRO A 410 12.96 -8.21 13.08
CA PRO A 410 13.55 -8.95 14.19
C PRO A 410 13.97 -10.36 13.76
N HIS A 411 15.15 -10.82 14.23
CA HIS A 411 15.68 -12.17 13.94
C HIS A 411 15.52 -13.14 15.13
N ASP A 412 15.02 -12.67 16.25
CA ASP A 412 14.81 -13.44 17.48
C ASP A 412 13.56 -14.33 17.37
N VAL A 413 13.75 -15.62 17.10
CA VAL A 413 12.67 -16.60 16.92
C VAL A 413 11.85 -16.78 18.20
N ASP A 414 12.49 -16.81 19.38
CA ASP A 414 11.79 -16.99 20.66
C ASP A 414 10.93 -15.76 20.99
N GLY A 415 11.42 -14.57 20.60
CA GLY A 415 10.65 -13.35 20.69
C GLY A 415 9.38 -13.37 19.83
N TYR A 416 9.41 -14.00 18.66
CA TYR A 416 8.19 -14.18 17.84
C TYR A 416 7.17 -15.07 18.55
N ALA A 417 7.57 -16.21 19.13
CA ALA A 417 6.66 -17.07 19.86
C ALA A 417 5.97 -16.34 21.02
N THR A 418 6.73 -15.55 21.77
CA THR A 418 6.22 -14.75 22.89
C THR A 418 5.22 -13.68 22.42
N ARG A 419 5.55 -12.94 21.35
CA ARG A 419 4.67 -11.90 20.79
C ARG A 419 3.40 -12.50 20.20
N THR A 420 3.50 -13.61 19.46
CA THR A 420 2.36 -14.33 18.89
C THR A 420 1.38 -14.78 19.96
N ALA A 421 1.89 -15.32 21.08
CA ALA A 421 1.04 -15.75 22.20
C ALA A 421 0.30 -14.54 22.82
N ALA A 422 0.99 -13.43 23.06
CA ALA A 422 0.39 -12.21 23.61
C ALA A 422 -0.62 -11.58 22.64
N ASP A 423 -0.33 -11.54 21.34
CA ASP A 423 -1.23 -11.02 20.31
C ASP A 423 -2.50 -11.88 20.20
N ARG A 424 -2.36 -13.20 20.23
CA ARG A 424 -3.48 -14.15 20.21
C ARG A 424 -4.46 -13.94 21.36
N GLU A 425 -3.94 -13.69 22.56
CA GLU A 425 -4.77 -13.39 23.73
C GLU A 425 -5.48 -12.04 23.57
N LYS A 426 -4.76 -11.03 23.12
CA LYS A 426 -5.26 -9.67 22.99
C LYS A 426 -6.27 -9.51 21.82
N TRP A 427 -6.00 -10.19 20.71
CA TRP A 427 -6.75 -10.06 19.46
C TRP A 427 -7.19 -11.44 18.92
N PRO A 428 -8.19 -12.10 19.55
CA PRO A 428 -8.58 -13.47 19.18
C PRO A 428 -9.08 -13.61 17.74
N LEU A 429 -9.57 -12.53 17.10
CA LEU A 429 -10.01 -12.55 15.71
C LEU A 429 -8.87 -12.81 14.72
N THR A 430 -7.66 -12.43 15.05
CA THR A 430 -6.46 -12.65 14.21
C THR A 430 -5.63 -13.84 14.68
N ALA A 431 -5.95 -14.42 15.83
CA ALA A 431 -5.32 -15.64 16.39
C ALA A 431 -3.77 -15.58 16.48
N GLY A 432 -3.20 -14.35 16.59
CA GLY A 432 -1.75 -14.16 16.72
C GLY A 432 -1.00 -13.99 15.38
N MET A 433 -1.68 -14.11 14.24
CA MET A 433 -1.04 -14.01 12.91
C MET A 433 -0.22 -12.72 12.71
N PRO A 434 -0.67 -11.51 13.12
CA PRO A 434 0.09 -10.29 12.88
C PRO A 434 1.46 -10.26 13.55
N ALA A 435 1.62 -10.96 14.68
CA ALA A 435 2.86 -11.03 15.43
C ALA A 435 3.68 -12.32 15.16
N ASP A 436 3.18 -13.21 14.28
CA ASP A 436 3.84 -14.47 13.94
C ASP A 436 5.07 -14.22 13.04
N ILE A 437 5.89 -15.25 12.89
CA ILE A 437 7.16 -15.18 12.18
C ILE A 437 6.93 -15.25 10.66
N TRP A 438 7.51 -14.29 9.96
CA TRP A 438 7.50 -14.22 8.51
C TRP A 438 8.88 -14.58 7.93
N PRO A 439 9.00 -14.89 6.63
CA PRO A 439 10.28 -15.08 5.96
C PRO A 439 11.28 -13.94 6.16
N CYS A 440 10.78 -12.74 6.46
CA CYS A 440 11.58 -11.55 6.74
C CYS A 440 12.53 -11.72 7.94
N ALA A 441 12.19 -12.57 8.91
CA ALA A 441 13.07 -12.90 10.04
C ALA A 441 14.38 -13.59 9.61
N PHE A 442 14.40 -14.19 8.42
CA PHE A 442 15.56 -14.87 7.83
C PHE A 442 16.09 -14.17 6.57
N TRP A 443 15.58 -12.97 6.27
CA TRP A 443 15.98 -12.20 5.09
C TRP A 443 17.30 -11.48 5.30
N LYS A 444 18.00 -11.21 4.20
CA LYS A 444 19.22 -10.40 4.28
C LYS A 444 18.84 -8.95 4.56
N LYS A 445 19.68 -8.29 5.35
CA LYS A 445 19.56 -6.86 5.66
C LYS A 445 19.34 -6.02 4.40
N PRO A 446 18.40 -5.05 4.42
CA PRO A 446 18.20 -4.08 3.35
C PRO A 446 19.49 -3.36 2.94
N ILE A 447 19.60 -2.98 1.66
CA ILE A 447 20.78 -2.29 1.10
C ILE A 447 20.83 -0.80 1.44
N GLU A 448 19.70 -0.25 1.82
CA GLU A 448 19.55 1.15 2.28
C GLU A 448 18.49 1.18 3.39
N ALA A 449 18.59 2.16 4.26
CA ALA A 449 17.58 2.38 5.29
C ALA A 449 16.25 2.83 4.64
N PRO A 450 15.09 2.59 5.28
CA PRO A 450 13.83 3.15 4.83
C PRO A 450 13.93 4.66 4.61
N VAL A 451 13.31 5.16 3.55
CA VAL A 451 13.29 6.60 3.27
C VAL A 451 12.49 7.31 4.37
N ALA A 452 13.13 8.23 5.06
CA ALA A 452 12.45 9.07 6.04
C ALA A 452 11.39 9.93 5.34
N VAL A 453 10.13 9.74 5.71
CA VAL A 453 9.03 10.59 5.25
C VAL A 453 9.01 11.88 6.05
N THR A 454 9.03 13.01 5.34
CA THR A 454 9.16 14.33 5.95
C THR A 454 8.15 15.32 5.39
N GLY A 455 7.88 16.38 6.15
CA GLY A 455 7.05 17.52 5.75
C GLY A 455 7.72 18.48 4.75
N THR A 456 8.73 18.05 3.98
CA THR A 456 9.35 18.89 2.94
C THR A 456 8.42 19.10 1.73
N GLY A 457 8.64 20.16 0.95
CA GLY A 457 7.87 20.44 -0.26
C GLY A 457 6.56 21.20 -0.01
N ARG A 458 5.67 21.17 -1.00
CA ARG A 458 4.42 21.96 -1.01
C ARG A 458 3.32 21.34 -0.14
N ARG A 459 2.36 22.16 0.29
CA ARG A 459 1.09 21.70 0.89
C ARG A 459 0.18 21.19 -0.23
N ASN A 460 0.24 19.89 -0.52
CA ASN A 460 -0.40 19.29 -1.70
C ASN A 460 -0.83 17.83 -1.50
N THR A 461 -1.04 17.40 -0.25
CA THR A 461 -1.43 16.02 0.07
C THR A 461 -2.78 16.00 0.76
N LEU A 462 -3.72 15.22 0.22
CA LEU A 462 -5.00 14.87 0.82
C LEU A 462 -4.90 13.44 1.33
N ILE A 463 -5.10 13.24 2.62
CA ILE A 463 -5.15 11.93 3.27
C ILE A 463 -6.63 11.57 3.45
N LEU A 464 -7.06 10.39 2.96
CA LEU A 464 -8.40 9.85 3.12
C LEU A 464 -8.34 8.62 4.01
N GLN A 465 -9.19 8.55 5.03
CA GLN A 465 -9.17 7.43 5.97
C GLN A 465 -10.52 7.13 6.58
N ASN A 466 -10.93 5.87 6.53
CA ASN A 466 -12.06 5.37 7.30
C ASN A 466 -11.65 5.10 8.75
N ARG A 467 -12.57 5.34 9.68
CA ARG A 467 -12.33 5.15 11.11
C ARG A 467 -12.12 3.68 11.49
N ARG A 468 -12.83 2.76 10.82
CA ARG A 468 -12.79 1.32 11.05
C ARG A 468 -12.22 0.59 9.83
N ASP A 469 -10.99 0.96 9.45
CA ASP A 469 -10.20 0.27 8.42
C ASP A 469 -9.46 -0.92 9.07
N ASN A 470 -9.70 -2.13 8.56
CA ASN A 470 -9.08 -3.34 9.09
C ASN A 470 -7.69 -3.62 8.53
N ALA A 471 -7.32 -3.04 7.40
CA ALA A 471 -6.03 -3.28 6.75
C ALA A 471 -4.97 -2.23 7.13
N THR A 472 -5.35 -0.96 7.10
CA THR A 472 -4.52 0.17 7.51
C THR A 472 -5.30 1.00 8.53
N PRO A 473 -5.26 0.63 9.81
CA PRO A 473 -6.07 1.26 10.84
C PRO A 473 -5.85 2.77 10.96
N TRP A 474 -6.82 3.44 11.55
CA TRP A 474 -6.86 4.92 11.72
C TRP A 474 -5.53 5.54 12.16
N GLU A 475 -4.81 4.85 13.04
CA GLU A 475 -3.51 5.27 13.56
C GLU A 475 -2.45 5.39 12.46
N GLY A 476 -2.57 4.62 11.36
CA GLY A 476 -1.71 4.73 10.18
C GLY A 476 -1.83 6.10 9.52
N ALA A 477 -3.06 6.57 9.29
CA ALA A 477 -3.31 7.90 8.74
C ALA A 477 -2.86 9.02 9.67
N VAL A 478 -3.04 8.86 10.98
CA VAL A 478 -2.56 9.83 11.98
C VAL A 478 -1.02 9.92 11.95
N GLY A 479 -0.33 8.77 11.91
CA GLY A 479 1.14 8.74 11.81
C GLY A 479 1.65 9.37 10.51
N LEU A 480 1.02 9.07 9.38
CA LEU A 480 1.36 9.69 8.09
C LEU A 480 1.11 11.20 8.09
N HIS A 481 -0.04 11.64 8.63
CA HIS A 481 -0.35 13.07 8.74
C HIS A 481 0.65 13.80 9.62
N GLN A 482 1.04 13.22 10.76
CA GLN A 482 2.08 13.77 11.65
C GLN A 482 3.44 13.87 10.94
N ALA A 483 3.85 12.83 10.18
CA ALA A 483 5.11 12.85 9.43
C ALA A 483 5.12 13.92 8.33
N LEU A 484 4.00 14.18 7.67
CA LEU A 484 3.86 15.21 6.63
C LEU A 484 3.59 16.61 7.19
N GLY A 485 3.10 16.71 8.42
CA GLY A 485 2.76 17.95 9.08
C GLY A 485 1.76 18.81 8.29
N ASP A 486 1.96 20.11 8.27
CA ASP A 486 1.10 21.10 7.57
C ASP A 486 1.09 20.94 6.02
N ARG A 487 1.84 19.99 5.45
CA ARG A 487 1.84 19.68 4.03
C ARG A 487 0.68 18.79 3.61
N SER A 488 -0.03 18.21 4.56
CA SER A 488 -1.21 17.37 4.33
C SER A 488 -2.45 17.89 5.03
N VAL A 489 -3.61 17.35 4.62
CA VAL A 489 -4.89 17.50 5.30
C VAL A 489 -5.51 16.13 5.41
N LEU A 490 -5.98 15.77 6.61
CA LEU A 490 -6.69 14.53 6.88
C LEU A 490 -8.19 14.72 6.71
N VAL A 491 -8.79 13.91 5.85
CA VAL A 491 -10.25 13.73 5.75
C VAL A 491 -10.58 12.36 6.30
N GLY A 492 -11.01 12.33 7.54
CA GLY A 492 -11.48 11.13 8.22
C GLY A 492 -12.96 10.91 7.98
N VAL A 493 -13.39 9.65 7.90
CA VAL A 493 -14.80 9.29 7.71
C VAL A 493 -15.24 8.32 8.79
N ASP A 494 -16.39 8.56 9.41
CA ASP A 494 -17.03 7.57 10.28
C ASP A 494 -17.65 6.45 9.46
N ASN A 495 -16.79 5.61 8.94
CA ASN A 495 -17.13 4.47 8.10
C ASN A 495 -16.23 3.28 8.44
N GLY A 496 -16.61 2.10 7.96
CA GLY A 496 -15.78 0.90 7.97
C GLY A 496 -15.30 0.53 6.55
N GLY A 497 -14.28 -0.32 6.49
CA GLY A 497 -13.67 -0.77 5.24
C GLY A 497 -12.42 0.02 4.86
N HIS A 498 -11.69 -0.52 3.89
CA HIS A 498 -10.34 -0.07 3.56
C HIS A 498 -10.30 1.15 2.62
N TYR A 499 -11.34 1.32 1.80
CA TYR A 499 -11.44 2.41 0.83
C TYR A 499 -12.43 3.46 1.30
N THR A 500 -12.13 4.73 1.02
CA THR A 500 -12.90 5.89 1.51
C THR A 500 -13.67 6.58 0.40
N TYR A 501 -13.02 6.72 -0.79
CA TYR A 501 -13.62 7.38 -1.94
C TYR A 501 -14.69 6.48 -2.58
N ASN A 502 -15.84 7.06 -2.89
CA ASN A 502 -16.99 6.37 -3.50
C ASN A 502 -17.57 5.23 -2.62
N GLU A 503 -17.33 5.29 -1.30
CA GLU A 503 -17.83 4.34 -0.29
C GLU A 503 -18.93 4.95 0.60
N GLY A 504 -19.70 5.89 0.04
CA GLY A 504 -20.93 6.42 0.65
C GLY A 504 -20.79 7.74 1.38
N SER A 505 -19.59 8.36 1.48
CA SER A 505 -19.41 9.69 2.07
C SER A 505 -19.35 10.79 1.01
N ALA A 506 -20.45 11.50 0.80
CA ALA A 506 -20.47 12.66 -0.10
C ALA A 506 -19.49 13.79 0.36
N CYS A 507 -19.20 13.87 1.65
CA CYS A 507 -18.24 14.81 2.24
C CYS A 507 -16.82 14.48 1.75
N ALA A 508 -16.36 13.23 1.87
CA ALA A 508 -15.05 12.79 1.42
C ALA A 508 -14.91 12.87 -0.11
N ASP A 509 -15.94 12.45 -0.86
CA ASP A 509 -15.96 12.50 -2.31
C ASP A 509 -15.84 13.93 -2.84
N LYS A 510 -16.60 14.88 -2.26
CA LYS A 510 -16.50 16.31 -2.62
C LYS A 510 -15.11 16.88 -2.34
N ALA A 511 -14.50 16.56 -1.18
CA ALA A 511 -13.16 17.01 -0.84
C ALA A 511 -12.14 16.49 -1.87
N THR A 512 -12.22 15.22 -2.22
CA THR A 512 -11.36 14.54 -3.21
C THR A 512 -11.50 15.15 -4.60
N VAL A 513 -12.73 15.26 -5.12
CA VAL A 513 -12.99 15.81 -6.45
C VAL A 513 -12.60 17.28 -6.53
N ARG A 514 -12.91 18.07 -5.50
CA ARG A 514 -12.50 19.48 -5.43
C ARG A 514 -10.99 19.60 -5.47
N PHE A 515 -10.28 18.81 -4.69
CA PHE A 515 -8.81 18.83 -4.69
C PHE A 515 -8.24 18.44 -6.06
N LEU A 516 -8.73 17.36 -6.69
CA LEU A 516 -8.29 16.95 -8.03
C LEU A 516 -8.60 17.98 -9.11
N THR A 517 -9.70 18.73 -9.01
CA THR A 517 -10.13 19.67 -10.05
C THR A 517 -9.57 21.06 -9.87
N THR A 518 -9.38 21.52 -8.63
CA THR A 518 -8.99 22.92 -8.32
C THR A 518 -7.62 23.04 -7.66
N GLY A 519 -7.13 21.97 -7.00
CA GLY A 519 -5.92 21.99 -6.16
C GLY A 519 -6.15 22.54 -4.75
N HIS A 520 -7.40 22.90 -4.40
CA HIS A 520 -7.71 23.43 -3.08
C HIS A 520 -7.96 22.31 -2.09
N LEU A 521 -7.06 22.16 -1.13
CA LEU A 521 -7.26 21.35 0.07
C LEU A 521 -8.26 22.04 1.01
N PRO A 522 -8.98 21.29 1.87
CA PRO A 522 -9.67 21.86 3.02
C PRO A 522 -8.72 22.73 3.85
N GLY A 523 -9.24 23.78 4.50
CA GLY A 523 -8.43 24.71 5.31
C GLY A 523 -7.80 24.02 6.53
N LYS A 524 -8.49 23.03 7.07
CA LYS A 524 -8.12 22.19 8.23
C LYS A 524 -8.58 20.75 8.00
N ASP A 525 -8.20 19.85 8.88
CA ASP A 525 -8.70 18.50 8.89
C ASP A 525 -10.22 18.46 8.98
N VAL A 526 -10.81 17.46 8.33
CA VAL A 526 -12.27 17.26 8.24
C VAL A 526 -12.61 15.88 8.77
N TYR A 527 -13.71 15.80 9.51
CA TYR A 527 -14.29 14.52 9.92
C TYR A 527 -15.71 14.41 9.40
N CYS A 528 -15.93 13.47 8.48
CA CYS A 528 -17.21 13.25 7.82
C CYS A 528 -18.02 12.20 8.57
N THR A 529 -19.30 12.50 8.84
CA THR A 529 -20.26 11.62 9.56
C THR A 529 -21.53 11.38 8.74
N ASP A 530 -21.44 11.54 7.42
CA ASP A 530 -22.58 11.49 6.51
C ASP A 530 -22.86 10.08 5.95
N VAL A 531 -22.07 9.07 6.34
CA VAL A 531 -22.35 7.67 6.00
C VAL A 531 -23.39 7.11 6.94
N LYS A 532 -24.44 6.51 6.37
CA LYS A 532 -25.40 5.77 7.17
C LYS A 532 -24.73 4.50 7.71
N GLN A 533 -24.72 4.36 9.02
CA GLN A 533 -24.27 3.11 9.66
C GLN A 533 -25.19 1.97 9.21
N GLN A 534 -24.62 0.89 8.71
CA GLN A 534 -25.33 -0.33 8.32
C GLN A 534 -25.68 -1.17 9.54
#